data_0df4f4fdebbfa33766f62e2dde5a4869
#
_entry.id   0df4f4fdebbfa33766f62e2dde5a4869
#
_cell.length_a   1.000
_cell.length_b   1.000
_cell.length_c   1.000
_cell.angle_alpha   90.00
_cell.angle_beta   90.00
_cell.angle_gamma   90.00
#
_symmetry.space_group_name_H-M   'P 1'
#
loop_
_entity.id
_entity.type
_entity.pdbx_description
1 polymer ?
#
loop_
_entity_poly.entity_id
_entity_poly.type
_entity_poly.pdbx_seq_one_letter_code
_entity_poly.pdbx_strand_id
1 'polypeptide(L)'
;MESTEDIIGILYNKCQTMSRNSDAQKEKYFKCWLTDVFDPLFKLSTFLIKTLTSQSSTTETKNNIYFILQTSFSFTPSLIPQFQGNIPLIKRVISDINITVKHSDGSLNKNVLEFFTSIYDSKDFFSCVTEEFISSLFDCVKFIDDDEMFAKLVNVLIDINAGYVSIEENKFLNVHHVHPNGRIIDELLLRMLNYENDKENMMKILLLMNNVFEKEQKNVLYARDLDAIIDIILVKFESVYGEEIKYFLLMLLQTVVSLKDYYKEQYKMNVITDFMESLKENEECSEGLRKLGKNILVIMTKNLREKAGLPPEEEDEEEEEEEDEGEGNE
;
A
#
# COMPACT_ATOMS: atom_id res chain seq x y z
N MET A 1 28.12 -13.87 35.42
CA MET A 1 27.10 -13.93 34.35
C MET A 1 27.09 -12.54 33.73
N GLU A 2 27.35 -12.45 32.45
CA GLU A 2 27.21 -11.16 31.73
C GLU A 2 25.77 -10.68 31.85
N SER A 3 25.59 -9.39 31.96
CA SER A 3 24.25 -8.80 32.02
C SER A 3 23.60 -8.89 30.63
N THR A 4 22.27 -8.78 30.54
CA THR A 4 21.55 -8.72 29.28
C THR A 4 22.10 -7.59 28.40
N GLU A 5 22.44 -6.45 28.99
CA GLU A 5 22.97 -5.28 28.31
C GLU A 5 24.38 -5.52 27.77
N ASP A 6 25.23 -6.26 28.47
CA ASP A 6 26.57 -6.63 28.02
C ASP A 6 26.49 -7.51 26.76
N ILE A 7 25.61 -8.52 26.75
CA ILE A 7 25.40 -9.40 25.58
C ILE A 7 24.92 -8.60 24.37
N ILE A 8 23.94 -7.72 24.55
CA ILE A 8 23.40 -6.87 23.49
C ILE A 8 24.49 -5.92 22.97
N GLY A 9 25.28 -5.32 23.86
CA GLY A 9 26.40 -4.46 23.49
C GLY A 9 27.46 -5.18 22.63
N ILE A 10 27.81 -6.42 22.97
CA ILE A 10 28.75 -7.25 22.19
C ILE A 10 28.17 -7.52 20.77
N LEU A 11 26.91 -7.94 20.69
CA LEU A 11 26.24 -8.22 19.40
C LEU A 11 26.15 -6.96 18.55
N TYR A 12 25.74 -5.83 19.15
CA TYR A 12 25.63 -4.53 18.48
C TYR A 12 26.97 -4.10 17.88
N ASN A 13 28.04 -4.11 18.66
CA ASN A 13 29.39 -3.73 18.22
C ASN A 13 29.87 -4.61 17.05
N LYS A 14 29.54 -5.90 17.09
CA LYS A 14 29.90 -6.82 16.00
C LYS A 14 29.11 -6.51 14.73
N CYS A 15 27.81 -6.27 14.81
CA CYS A 15 26.98 -5.86 13.70
C CYS A 15 27.43 -4.50 13.13
N GLN A 16 27.74 -3.52 13.98
CA GLN A 16 28.23 -2.21 13.57
C GLN A 16 29.57 -2.28 12.85
N THR A 17 30.46 -3.15 13.30
CA THR A 17 31.76 -3.36 12.64
C THR A 17 31.58 -3.96 11.24
N MET A 18 30.63 -4.86 11.09
CA MET A 18 30.36 -5.53 9.81
C MET A 18 29.61 -4.65 8.82
N SER A 19 28.64 -3.86 9.26
CA SER A 19 27.90 -2.93 8.38
C SER A 19 28.80 -1.87 7.72
N ARG A 20 29.97 -1.59 8.30
CA ARG A 20 30.99 -0.65 7.77
C ARG A 20 32.05 -1.30 6.91
N ASN A 21 31.98 -2.62 6.68
CA ASN A 21 33.08 -3.37 6.08
C ASN A 21 32.65 -4.01 4.75
N SER A 22 33.32 -3.67 3.66
CA SER A 22 33.04 -4.17 2.31
C SER A 22 33.88 -5.40 1.91
N ASP A 23 34.54 -6.09 2.87
CA ASP A 23 35.39 -7.25 2.62
C ASP A 23 34.53 -8.52 2.48
N ALA A 24 34.45 -9.06 1.27
CA ALA A 24 33.65 -10.25 0.94
C ALA A 24 34.00 -11.49 1.80
N GLN A 25 35.27 -11.64 2.23
CA GLN A 25 35.66 -12.76 3.07
C GLN A 25 35.12 -12.60 4.49
N LYS A 26 35.17 -11.39 5.04
CA LYS A 26 34.59 -11.08 6.35
C LYS A 26 33.06 -11.20 6.33
N GLU A 27 32.43 -10.81 5.23
CA GLU A 27 30.99 -10.99 5.03
C GLU A 27 30.59 -12.47 5.10
N LYS A 28 31.34 -13.35 4.43
CA LYS A 28 31.11 -14.80 4.48
C LYS A 28 31.21 -15.33 5.91
N TYR A 29 32.26 -14.94 6.65
CA TYR A 29 32.42 -15.36 8.06
C TYR A 29 31.31 -14.82 8.94
N PHE A 30 30.85 -13.59 8.70
CA PHE A 30 29.75 -13.00 9.46
C PHE A 30 28.43 -13.73 9.21
N LYS A 31 28.13 -14.08 7.94
CA LYS A 31 26.94 -14.90 7.60
C LYS A 31 26.98 -16.27 8.30
N CYS A 32 28.10 -16.96 8.29
CA CYS A 32 28.26 -18.22 9.03
C CYS A 32 28.01 -18.00 10.54
N TRP A 33 28.63 -16.98 11.12
CA TRP A 33 28.44 -16.67 12.53
C TRP A 33 26.99 -16.32 12.86
N LEU A 34 26.28 -15.54 12.01
CA LEU A 34 24.85 -15.27 12.19
C LEU A 34 24.03 -16.56 12.17
N THR A 35 24.30 -17.44 11.21
CA THR A 35 23.61 -18.73 11.14
C THR A 35 23.79 -19.53 12.43
N ASP A 36 25.01 -19.57 12.96
CA ASP A 36 25.31 -20.28 14.21
C ASP A 36 24.59 -19.64 15.41
N VAL A 37 24.68 -18.32 15.61
CA VAL A 37 24.10 -17.66 16.79
C VAL A 37 22.58 -17.56 16.75
N PHE A 38 21.97 -17.52 15.57
CA PHE A 38 20.53 -17.59 15.39
C PHE A 38 20.00 -19.01 15.24
N ASP A 39 20.85 -20.02 15.33
CA ASP A 39 20.38 -21.42 15.39
C ASP A 39 19.34 -21.57 16.50
N PRO A 40 18.21 -22.25 16.27
CA PRO A 40 17.16 -22.45 17.26
C PRO A 40 17.67 -23.06 18.58
N LEU A 41 18.77 -23.80 18.56
CA LEU A 41 19.41 -24.37 19.77
C LEU A 41 19.95 -23.29 20.71
N PHE A 42 20.47 -22.19 20.18
CA PHE A 42 21.03 -21.09 20.98
C PHE A 42 19.97 -20.10 21.50
N LYS A 43 18.72 -20.23 21.01
CA LYS A 43 17.58 -19.41 21.45
C LYS A 43 17.81 -17.90 21.40
N LEU A 44 18.74 -17.41 20.58
CA LEU A 44 19.05 -15.98 20.49
C LEU A 44 17.83 -15.20 20.02
N SER A 45 17.08 -15.67 19.01
CA SER A 45 15.83 -15.04 18.56
C SER A 45 14.84 -14.89 19.73
N THR A 46 14.66 -15.96 20.51
CA THR A 46 13.76 -15.94 21.67
C THR A 46 14.25 -14.95 22.75
N PHE A 47 15.56 -14.87 22.97
CA PHE A 47 16.15 -13.93 23.92
C PHE A 47 15.93 -12.49 23.47
N LEU A 48 16.19 -12.16 22.20
CA LEU A 48 16.01 -10.81 21.66
C LEU A 48 14.53 -10.39 21.69
N ILE A 49 13.62 -11.29 21.28
CA ILE A 49 12.17 -11.04 21.34
C ILE A 49 11.73 -10.79 22.77
N LYS A 50 12.14 -11.64 23.73
CA LYS A 50 11.81 -11.48 25.14
C LYS A 50 12.33 -10.15 25.69
N THR A 51 13.52 -9.74 25.33
CA THR A 51 14.09 -8.46 25.74
C THR A 51 13.34 -7.28 25.13
N LEU A 52 13.04 -7.31 23.83
CA LEU A 52 12.23 -6.26 23.17
C LEU A 52 10.85 -6.11 23.82
N THR A 53 10.19 -7.22 24.13
CA THR A 53 8.83 -7.21 24.71
C THR A 53 8.82 -6.91 26.20
N SER A 54 9.98 -6.88 26.86
CA SER A 54 10.10 -6.55 28.29
C SER A 54 9.79 -5.07 28.56
N GLN A 55 9.05 -4.82 29.64
CA GLN A 55 8.79 -3.45 30.11
C GLN A 55 10.02 -2.76 30.71
N SER A 56 10.99 -3.54 31.16
CA SER A 56 12.22 -3.03 31.80
C SER A 56 13.31 -2.62 30.78
N SER A 57 13.14 -2.92 29.52
CA SER A 57 14.14 -2.58 28.48
C SER A 57 14.17 -1.09 28.20
N THR A 58 15.36 -0.51 28.26
CA THR A 58 15.58 0.91 27.92
C THR A 58 15.38 1.17 26.43
N THR A 59 15.14 2.43 26.05
CA THR A 59 15.04 2.81 24.62
C THR A 59 16.34 2.49 23.88
N GLU A 60 17.50 2.72 24.51
CA GLU A 60 18.80 2.40 23.92
C GLU A 60 18.96 0.90 23.66
N THR A 61 18.64 0.07 24.65
CA THR A 61 18.67 -1.40 24.51
C THR A 61 17.81 -1.87 23.33
N LYS A 62 16.60 -1.34 23.20
CA LYS A 62 15.69 -1.66 22.08
C LYS A 62 16.25 -1.24 20.73
N ASN A 63 16.77 -0.01 20.65
CA ASN A 63 17.38 0.50 19.41
C ASN A 63 18.55 -0.37 18.97
N ASN A 64 19.38 -0.80 19.92
CA ASN A 64 20.48 -1.72 19.64
C ASN A 64 19.98 -3.07 19.12
N ILE A 65 18.88 -3.60 19.68
CA ILE A 65 18.29 -4.87 19.21
C ILE A 65 17.72 -4.70 17.80
N TYR A 66 16.99 -3.63 17.52
CA TYR A 66 16.46 -3.37 16.16
C TYR A 66 17.59 -3.27 15.13
N PHE A 67 18.68 -2.57 15.46
CA PHE A 67 19.86 -2.51 14.61
C PHE A 67 20.52 -3.88 14.38
N ILE A 68 20.65 -4.70 15.43
CA ILE A 68 21.18 -6.07 15.34
C ILE A 68 20.31 -6.90 14.38
N LEU A 69 19.00 -6.87 14.58
CA LEU A 69 18.07 -7.67 13.78
C LEU A 69 18.04 -7.21 12.31
N GLN A 70 17.95 -5.92 12.07
CA GLN A 70 17.96 -5.35 10.72
C GLN A 70 19.27 -5.66 9.99
N THR A 71 20.42 -5.49 10.66
CA THR A 71 21.72 -5.89 10.08
C THR A 71 21.77 -7.40 9.81
N SER A 72 21.26 -8.21 10.74
CA SER A 72 21.23 -9.67 10.54
C SER A 72 20.36 -10.08 9.35
N PHE A 73 19.23 -9.43 9.14
CA PHE A 73 18.34 -9.70 8.01
C PHE A 73 18.96 -9.29 6.67
N SER A 74 19.69 -8.17 6.62
CA SER A 74 20.37 -7.74 5.40
C SER A 74 21.45 -8.74 4.95
N PHE A 75 22.13 -9.40 5.89
CA PHE A 75 23.13 -10.43 5.57
C PHE A 75 22.53 -11.84 5.42
N THR A 76 21.46 -12.15 6.13
CA THR A 76 20.83 -13.47 6.18
C THR A 76 19.30 -13.37 6.20
N PRO A 77 18.66 -13.09 5.04
CA PRO A 77 17.20 -12.91 4.97
C PRO A 77 16.40 -14.13 5.44
N SER A 78 16.99 -15.34 5.40
CA SER A 78 16.36 -16.57 5.90
C SER A 78 16.07 -16.57 7.40
N LEU A 79 16.53 -15.56 8.15
CA LEU A 79 16.20 -15.38 9.56
C LEU A 79 14.81 -14.73 9.76
N ILE A 80 14.31 -13.98 8.77
CA ILE A 80 13.06 -13.22 8.86
C ILE A 80 11.88 -14.08 9.34
N PRO A 81 11.66 -15.30 8.82
CA PRO A 81 10.53 -16.15 9.24
C PRO A 81 10.51 -16.50 10.73
N GLN A 82 11.67 -16.43 11.43
CA GLN A 82 11.70 -16.68 12.88
C GLN A 82 11.03 -15.57 13.71
N PHE A 83 10.80 -14.41 13.10
CA PHE A 83 10.23 -13.22 13.75
C PHE A 83 8.82 -12.91 13.24
N GLN A 84 8.47 -13.40 12.06
CA GLN A 84 7.12 -13.28 11.51
C GLN A 84 6.11 -14.06 12.35
N GLY A 85 4.85 -13.65 12.36
CA GLY A 85 3.77 -14.33 13.10
C GLY A 85 3.86 -14.20 14.63
N ASN A 86 4.88 -13.53 15.18
CA ASN A 86 5.02 -13.32 16.62
C ASN A 86 4.18 -12.11 17.08
N ILE A 87 2.92 -12.35 17.42
CA ILE A 87 1.96 -11.29 17.81
C ILE A 87 2.48 -10.39 18.94
N PRO A 88 3.07 -10.88 20.05
CA PRO A 88 3.67 -10.02 21.07
C PRO A 88 4.76 -9.09 20.54
N LEU A 89 5.60 -9.59 19.62
CA LEU A 89 6.64 -8.79 18.97
C LEU A 89 6.03 -7.72 18.07
N ILE A 90 5.08 -8.10 17.23
CA ILE A 90 4.36 -7.19 16.33
C ILE A 90 3.73 -6.05 17.13
N LYS A 91 2.96 -6.35 18.17
CA LYS A 91 2.37 -5.34 19.06
C LYS A 91 3.41 -4.42 19.67
N ARG A 92 4.57 -4.97 20.05
CA ARG A 92 5.66 -4.18 20.58
C ARG A 92 6.25 -3.22 19.57
N VAL A 93 6.53 -3.68 18.35
CA VAL A 93 7.06 -2.87 17.25
C VAL A 93 6.10 -1.72 16.93
N ILE A 94 4.80 -2.00 16.82
CA ILE A 94 3.75 -1.00 16.64
C ILE A 94 3.81 0.07 17.73
N SER A 95 3.90 -0.37 19.01
CA SER A 95 4.00 0.54 20.14
C SER A 95 5.25 1.40 20.08
N ASP A 96 6.39 0.83 19.71
CA ASP A 96 7.65 1.56 19.61
C ASP A 96 7.65 2.57 18.45
N ILE A 97 6.99 2.26 17.31
CA ILE A 97 6.74 3.22 16.22
C ILE A 97 5.88 4.39 16.73
N ASN A 98 4.74 4.10 17.36
CA ASN A 98 3.83 5.12 17.89
C ASN A 98 4.54 6.06 18.90
N ILE A 99 5.39 5.50 19.78
CA ILE A 99 6.15 6.28 20.77
C ILE A 99 7.19 7.16 20.05
N THR A 100 7.92 6.59 19.08
CA THR A 100 8.97 7.31 18.36
C THR A 100 8.41 8.53 17.65
N VAL A 101 7.29 8.39 16.97
CA VAL A 101 6.64 9.50 16.25
C VAL A 101 6.13 10.59 17.20
N LYS A 102 5.57 10.21 18.36
CA LYS A 102 4.98 11.17 19.31
C LYS A 102 6.02 11.97 20.14
N HIS A 103 7.17 11.37 20.40
CA HIS A 103 8.14 11.91 21.36
C HIS A 103 9.47 12.36 20.74
N SER A 104 9.67 12.12 19.45
CA SER A 104 10.88 12.57 18.80
C SER A 104 10.74 14.03 18.35
N ASP A 105 11.81 14.77 18.50
CA ASP A 105 12.06 16.08 17.89
C ASP A 105 12.23 15.99 16.36
N GLY A 106 11.57 15.02 15.72
CA GLY A 106 11.59 14.77 14.28
C GLY A 106 12.57 13.70 13.82
N SER A 107 13.32 13.07 14.73
CA SER A 107 14.17 11.94 14.36
C SER A 107 13.40 10.63 14.43
N LEU A 108 13.01 10.10 13.29
CA LEU A 108 12.46 8.75 13.20
C LEU A 108 13.53 7.73 13.57
N ASN A 109 13.18 6.77 14.42
CA ASN A 109 14.05 5.63 14.63
C ASN A 109 14.00 4.72 13.38
N LYS A 110 14.91 4.98 12.44
CA LYS A 110 15.00 4.26 11.17
C LYS A 110 15.06 2.74 11.38
N ASN A 111 15.80 2.26 12.40
CA ASN A 111 15.96 0.83 12.65
C ASN A 111 14.64 0.13 13.01
N VAL A 112 13.75 0.79 13.76
CA VAL A 112 12.43 0.21 14.08
C VAL A 112 11.58 0.07 12.81
N LEU A 113 11.57 1.08 11.96
CA LEU A 113 10.79 1.07 10.73
C LEU A 113 11.33 0.06 9.73
N GLU A 114 12.66 0.00 9.55
CA GLU A 114 13.33 -0.99 8.70
C GLU A 114 13.07 -2.42 9.19
N PHE A 115 13.16 -2.63 10.50
CA PHE A 115 12.84 -3.93 11.08
C PHE A 115 11.37 -4.29 10.85
N PHE A 116 10.46 -3.35 11.10
CA PHE A 116 9.04 -3.51 10.86
C PHE A 116 8.72 -3.93 9.42
N THR A 117 9.21 -3.17 8.43
CA THR A 117 8.98 -3.48 7.02
C THR A 117 9.58 -4.82 6.58
N SER A 118 10.63 -5.29 7.28
CA SER A 118 11.24 -6.58 7.00
C SER A 118 10.45 -7.78 7.55
N ILE A 119 9.80 -7.64 8.71
CA ILE A 119 8.99 -8.71 9.32
C ILE A 119 7.52 -8.64 8.94
N TYR A 120 7.11 -7.58 8.25
CA TYR A 120 5.72 -7.39 7.87
C TYR A 120 5.24 -8.58 7.04
N ASP A 121 4.19 -9.25 7.53
CA ASP A 121 3.39 -10.24 6.81
C ASP A 121 1.93 -9.87 6.98
N SER A 122 1.25 -9.64 5.88
CA SER A 122 -0.12 -9.12 5.87
C SER A 122 -1.10 -9.96 6.68
N LYS A 123 -0.94 -11.29 6.73
CA LYS A 123 -1.91 -12.20 7.37
C LYS A 123 -1.96 -12.08 8.89
N ASP A 124 -0.80 -12.15 9.52
CA ASP A 124 -0.73 -12.16 11.00
C ASP A 124 -0.76 -10.74 11.57
N PHE A 125 -0.25 -9.80 10.78
CA PHE A 125 -0.14 -8.41 11.18
C PHE A 125 -1.48 -7.68 11.23
N PHE A 126 -2.37 -8.00 10.30
CA PHE A 126 -3.64 -7.30 10.09
C PHE A 126 -4.50 -7.23 11.37
N SER A 127 -4.50 -8.29 12.18
CA SER A 127 -5.22 -8.34 13.46
C SER A 127 -4.72 -7.32 14.50
N CYS A 128 -3.51 -6.80 14.32
CA CYS A 128 -2.86 -5.86 15.24
C CYS A 128 -2.96 -4.40 14.75
N VAL A 129 -3.44 -4.15 13.54
CA VAL A 129 -3.53 -2.82 12.94
C VAL A 129 -4.63 -1.99 13.62
N THR A 130 -4.25 -0.80 14.10
CA THR A 130 -5.16 0.21 14.67
C THR A 130 -5.08 1.50 13.87
N GLU A 131 -6.09 2.35 13.96
CA GLU A 131 -6.05 3.68 13.33
C GLU A 131 -4.90 4.54 13.86
N GLU A 132 -4.60 4.44 15.16
CA GLU A 132 -3.45 5.13 15.76
C GLU A 132 -2.12 4.71 15.13
N PHE A 133 -1.97 3.40 14.84
CA PHE A 133 -0.78 2.89 14.19
C PHE A 133 -0.68 3.38 12.74
N ILE A 134 -1.77 3.33 11.97
CA ILE A 134 -1.82 3.87 10.60
C ILE A 134 -1.47 5.36 10.60
N SER A 135 -2.04 6.14 11.53
CA SER A 135 -1.72 7.56 11.70
C SER A 135 -0.21 7.77 11.95
N SER A 136 0.40 6.93 12.79
CA SER A 136 1.85 7.01 13.03
C SER A 136 2.68 6.69 11.79
N LEU A 137 2.25 5.74 10.95
CA LEU A 137 2.90 5.47 9.66
C LEU A 137 2.79 6.66 8.69
N PHE A 138 1.64 7.34 8.66
CA PHE A 138 1.46 8.57 7.88
C PHE A 138 2.38 9.69 8.37
N ASP A 139 2.59 9.80 9.69
CA ASP A 139 3.54 10.77 10.23
C ASP A 139 4.99 10.43 9.88
N CYS A 140 5.34 9.14 9.80
CA CYS A 140 6.67 8.68 9.39
C CYS A 140 7.06 9.16 7.98
N VAL A 141 6.08 9.28 7.06
CA VAL A 141 6.33 9.66 5.66
C VAL A 141 7.13 10.94 5.52
N LYS A 142 6.96 11.90 6.43
CA LYS A 142 7.69 13.18 6.39
C LYS A 142 9.17 13.09 6.75
N PHE A 143 9.57 12.03 7.44
CA PHE A 143 10.90 11.89 8.02
C PHE A 143 11.76 10.87 7.28
N ILE A 144 11.25 10.31 6.17
CA ILE A 144 11.97 9.33 5.38
C ILE A 144 12.57 10.03 4.17
N ASP A 145 13.91 10.17 4.20
CA ASP A 145 14.70 10.73 3.09
C ASP A 145 15.20 9.63 2.11
N ASP A 146 14.95 8.36 2.43
CA ASP A 146 15.42 7.19 1.69
C ASP A 146 14.30 6.64 0.82
N ASP A 147 14.46 6.71 -0.50
CA ASP A 147 13.44 6.28 -1.47
C ASP A 147 13.06 4.80 -1.32
N GLU A 148 14.01 3.91 -0.98
CA GLU A 148 13.73 2.48 -0.80
C GLU A 148 12.88 2.23 0.45
N MET A 149 13.24 2.85 1.57
CA MET A 149 12.47 2.76 2.81
C MET A 149 11.08 3.34 2.63
N PHE A 150 11.01 4.43 1.89
CA PHE A 150 9.77 5.09 1.58
C PHE A 150 8.84 4.19 0.75
N ALA A 151 9.34 3.58 -0.32
CA ALA A 151 8.59 2.61 -1.12
C ALA A 151 8.10 1.42 -0.27
N LYS A 152 8.94 0.89 0.62
CA LYS A 152 8.55 -0.18 1.55
C LYS A 152 7.40 0.24 2.47
N LEU A 153 7.43 1.45 3.01
CA LEU A 153 6.36 1.96 3.86
C LEU A 153 5.05 2.10 3.09
N VAL A 154 5.10 2.66 1.88
CA VAL A 154 3.90 2.81 1.04
C VAL A 154 3.33 1.45 0.68
N ASN A 155 4.16 0.46 0.35
CA ASN A 155 3.70 -0.92 0.10
C ASN A 155 2.99 -1.51 1.33
N VAL A 156 3.48 -1.28 2.54
CA VAL A 156 2.78 -1.68 3.77
C VAL A 156 1.41 -1.03 3.87
N LEU A 157 1.30 0.26 3.57
CA LEU A 157 0.02 0.98 3.59
C LEU A 157 -0.96 0.45 2.53
N ILE A 158 -0.47 0.13 1.35
CA ILE A 158 -1.25 -0.50 0.26
C ILE A 158 -1.76 -1.88 0.71
N ASP A 159 -0.91 -2.70 1.31
CA ASP A 159 -1.28 -4.02 1.81
C ASP A 159 -2.29 -3.94 2.97
N ILE A 160 -2.13 -2.95 3.88
CA ILE A 160 -3.11 -2.70 4.93
C ILE A 160 -4.48 -2.38 4.33
N ASN A 161 -4.54 -1.51 3.31
CA ASN A 161 -5.81 -1.23 2.62
C ASN A 161 -6.40 -2.48 1.96
N ALA A 162 -5.58 -3.25 1.24
CA ALA A 162 -6.02 -4.45 0.53
C ALA A 162 -6.53 -5.57 1.46
N GLY A 163 -6.18 -5.53 2.75
CA GLY A 163 -6.67 -6.47 3.75
C GLY A 163 -8.12 -6.23 4.19
N TYR A 164 -8.73 -5.09 3.86
CA TYR A 164 -10.14 -4.81 4.17
C TYR A 164 -11.05 -5.17 3.00
N VAL A 165 -12.14 -5.86 3.30
CA VAL A 165 -13.17 -6.24 2.31
C VAL A 165 -14.21 -5.11 2.17
N SER A 166 -14.53 -4.41 3.26
CA SER A 166 -15.51 -3.32 3.29
C SER A 166 -14.83 -1.96 3.42
N ILE A 167 -15.28 -1.00 2.63
CA ILE A 167 -14.81 0.40 2.66
C ILE A 167 -15.17 1.05 4.00
N GLU A 168 -16.33 0.71 4.58
CA GLU A 168 -16.82 1.29 5.83
C GLU A 168 -15.95 0.87 7.02
N GLU A 169 -15.44 -0.39 7.01
CA GLU A 169 -14.59 -0.92 8.07
C GLU A 169 -13.11 -0.64 7.86
N ASN A 170 -12.76 -0.01 6.74
CA ASN A 170 -11.38 0.21 6.34
C ASN A 170 -10.74 1.32 7.18
N LYS A 171 -9.95 0.91 8.17
CA LYS A 171 -9.23 1.83 9.08
C LYS A 171 -8.22 2.71 8.34
N PHE A 172 -7.62 2.21 7.25
CA PHE A 172 -6.72 3.02 6.44
C PHE A 172 -7.45 4.24 5.88
N LEU A 173 -8.61 4.04 5.27
CA LEU A 173 -9.42 5.11 4.69
C LEU A 173 -9.94 6.08 5.75
N ASN A 174 -10.29 5.58 6.96
CA ASN A 174 -10.70 6.44 8.08
C ASN A 174 -9.60 7.42 8.47
N VAL A 175 -8.35 6.93 8.53
CA VAL A 175 -7.19 7.78 8.85
C VAL A 175 -6.82 8.68 7.67
N HIS A 176 -6.76 8.13 6.46
CA HIS A 176 -6.37 8.85 5.25
C HIS A 176 -7.19 10.13 5.06
N HIS A 177 -8.51 10.02 5.22
CA HIS A 177 -9.45 11.14 5.02
C HIS A 177 -9.21 12.34 5.96
N VAL A 178 -8.74 12.11 7.17
CA VAL A 178 -8.58 13.17 8.19
C VAL A 178 -7.12 13.55 8.45
N HIS A 179 -6.18 12.75 7.97
CA HIS A 179 -4.76 12.95 8.28
C HIS A 179 -4.12 14.01 7.38
N PRO A 180 -3.37 14.98 7.93
CA PRO A 180 -2.77 16.06 7.12
C PRO A 180 -1.78 15.56 6.06
N ASN A 181 -1.25 14.34 6.20
CA ASN A 181 -0.32 13.73 5.25
C ASN A 181 -1.00 12.78 4.25
N GLY A 182 -2.33 12.62 4.29
CA GLY A 182 -3.06 11.77 3.35
C GLY A 182 -2.71 12.11 1.90
N ARG A 183 -2.72 13.38 1.58
CA ARG A 183 -2.37 13.89 0.25
C ARG A 183 -0.96 13.52 -0.22
N ILE A 184 0.02 13.46 0.67
CA ILE A 184 1.38 13.03 0.30
C ILE A 184 1.34 11.59 -0.19
N ILE A 185 0.51 10.76 0.44
CA ILE A 185 0.31 9.38 0.02
C ILE A 185 -0.32 9.33 -1.39
N ASP A 186 -1.30 10.19 -1.68
CA ASP A 186 -1.95 10.24 -3.01
C ASP A 186 -0.95 10.59 -4.12
N GLU A 187 -0.14 11.62 -3.92
CA GLU A 187 0.91 12.00 -4.87
C GLU A 187 1.90 10.86 -5.14
N LEU A 188 2.15 10.04 -4.13
CA LEU A 188 3.03 8.89 -4.24
C LEU A 188 2.39 7.72 -4.96
N LEU A 189 1.13 7.43 -4.64
CA LEU A 189 0.37 6.40 -5.36
C LEU A 189 0.33 6.70 -6.85
N LEU A 190 0.17 7.97 -7.24
CA LEU A 190 0.26 8.40 -8.63
C LEU A 190 1.62 8.11 -9.26
N ARG A 191 2.71 8.44 -8.55
CA ARG A 191 4.06 8.13 -9.02
C ARG A 191 4.26 6.62 -9.14
N MET A 192 3.88 5.86 -8.13
CA MET A 192 4.01 4.39 -8.15
C MET A 192 3.20 3.81 -9.30
N LEU A 193 1.95 4.19 -9.48
CA LEU A 193 1.12 3.72 -10.58
C LEU A 193 1.77 3.99 -11.94
N ASN A 194 2.40 5.15 -12.13
CA ASN A 194 3.04 5.52 -13.39
C ASN A 194 4.25 4.63 -13.71
N TYR A 195 5.06 4.26 -12.71
CA TYR A 195 6.30 3.50 -12.90
C TYR A 195 6.15 2.00 -12.61
N GLU A 196 5.06 1.56 -11.97
CA GLU A 196 4.85 0.16 -11.61
C GLU A 196 4.63 -0.71 -12.85
N ASN A 197 5.31 -1.85 -12.88
CA ASN A 197 5.17 -2.85 -13.94
C ASN A 197 4.77 -4.23 -13.39
N ASP A 198 4.91 -4.43 -12.07
CA ASP A 198 4.41 -5.64 -11.44
C ASP A 198 2.89 -5.63 -11.36
N LYS A 199 2.28 -6.71 -11.84
CA LYS A 199 0.83 -6.83 -11.97
C LYS A 199 0.13 -6.79 -10.61
N GLU A 200 0.64 -7.51 -9.63
CA GLU A 200 0.02 -7.61 -8.31
C GLU A 200 0.07 -6.27 -7.57
N ASN A 201 1.22 -5.62 -7.59
CA ASN A 201 1.39 -4.30 -6.98
C ASN A 201 0.50 -3.26 -7.67
N MET A 202 0.44 -3.26 -9.01
CA MET A 202 -0.42 -2.35 -9.75
C MET A 202 -1.89 -2.51 -9.36
N MET A 203 -2.37 -3.73 -9.22
CA MET A 203 -3.74 -4.00 -8.79
C MET A 203 -4.02 -3.47 -7.38
N LYS A 204 -3.11 -3.68 -6.45
CA LYS A 204 -3.24 -3.16 -5.07
C LYS A 204 -3.27 -1.63 -5.04
N ILE A 205 -2.42 -0.97 -5.85
CA ILE A 205 -2.40 0.50 -5.98
C ILE A 205 -3.73 1.00 -6.54
N LEU A 206 -4.21 0.40 -7.62
CA LEU A 206 -5.49 0.76 -8.25
C LEU A 206 -6.67 0.55 -7.30
N LEU A 207 -6.68 -0.57 -6.55
CA LEU A 207 -7.70 -0.82 -5.55
C LEU A 207 -7.69 0.26 -4.46
N LEU A 208 -6.50 0.62 -3.96
CA LEU A 208 -6.38 1.68 -2.95
C LEU A 208 -6.89 3.02 -3.49
N MET A 209 -6.47 3.41 -4.69
CA MET A 209 -6.92 4.66 -5.31
C MET A 209 -8.45 4.67 -5.50
N ASN A 210 -9.03 3.58 -6.02
CA ASN A 210 -10.48 3.48 -6.16
C ASN A 210 -11.20 3.64 -4.81
N ASN A 211 -10.73 2.96 -3.76
CA ASN A 211 -11.31 3.03 -2.43
C ASN A 211 -11.22 4.45 -1.83
N VAL A 212 -10.08 5.15 -2.01
CA VAL A 212 -9.90 6.53 -1.56
C VAL A 212 -10.91 7.45 -2.24
N PHE A 213 -11.03 7.37 -3.56
CA PHE A 213 -11.96 8.20 -4.32
C PHE A 213 -13.42 7.89 -4.02
N GLU A 214 -13.78 6.62 -3.86
CA GLU A 214 -15.16 6.22 -3.53
C GLU A 214 -15.60 6.77 -2.16
N LYS A 215 -14.72 6.70 -1.16
CA LYS A 215 -15.02 7.21 0.18
C LYS A 215 -15.08 8.72 0.26
N GLU A 216 -14.20 9.39 -0.44
CA GLU A 216 -14.00 10.83 -0.23
C GLU A 216 -14.91 11.74 -1.07
N GLN A 217 -15.55 11.25 -2.13
CA GLN A 217 -16.48 11.95 -3.04
C GLN A 217 -16.30 13.49 -3.24
N LYS A 218 -15.35 14.12 -2.51
CA LYS A 218 -15.11 15.57 -2.50
C LYS A 218 -13.61 15.89 -2.33
N ASN A 219 -13.03 16.56 -3.34
CA ASN A 219 -11.82 17.38 -3.25
C ASN A 219 -10.51 16.71 -2.78
N VAL A 220 -10.29 15.42 -3.04
CA VAL A 220 -9.04 14.72 -2.66
C VAL A 220 -7.87 15.19 -3.50
N LEU A 221 -8.11 15.49 -4.76
CA LEU A 221 -7.06 15.86 -5.71
C LEU A 221 -7.30 17.24 -6.32
N TYR A 222 -6.22 17.93 -6.66
CA TYR A 222 -6.31 19.11 -7.52
C TYR A 222 -6.65 18.70 -8.96
N ALA A 223 -7.18 19.64 -9.75
CA ALA A 223 -7.50 19.43 -11.15
C ALA A 223 -6.30 18.82 -11.93
N ARG A 224 -5.07 19.28 -11.66
CA ARG A 224 -3.85 18.74 -12.28
C ARG A 224 -3.55 17.28 -11.95
N ASP A 225 -3.94 16.82 -10.77
CA ASP A 225 -3.75 15.42 -10.37
C ASP A 225 -4.75 14.54 -11.13
N LEU A 226 -5.97 15.02 -11.36
CA LEU A 226 -6.97 14.34 -12.21
C LEU A 226 -6.48 14.20 -13.64
N ASP A 227 -5.87 15.23 -14.21
CA ASP A 227 -5.26 15.20 -15.54
C ASP A 227 -4.17 14.13 -15.62
N ALA A 228 -3.29 14.08 -14.61
CA ALA A 228 -2.23 13.10 -14.54
C ALA A 228 -2.77 11.65 -14.43
N ILE A 229 -3.84 11.44 -13.65
CA ILE A 229 -4.50 10.13 -13.55
C ILE A 229 -5.03 9.70 -14.92
N ILE A 230 -5.72 10.59 -15.61
CA ILE A 230 -6.28 10.31 -16.95
C ILE A 230 -5.15 9.91 -17.91
N ASP A 231 -4.05 10.65 -17.92
CA ASP A 231 -2.90 10.34 -18.76
C ASP A 231 -2.30 8.97 -18.45
N ILE A 232 -2.12 8.65 -17.18
CA ILE A 232 -1.61 7.35 -16.74
C ILE A 232 -2.57 6.23 -17.15
N ILE A 233 -3.87 6.40 -16.95
CA ILE A 233 -4.88 5.39 -17.32
C ILE A 233 -4.82 5.11 -18.82
N LEU A 234 -4.86 6.14 -19.65
CA LEU A 234 -4.85 5.98 -21.10
C LEU A 234 -3.59 5.25 -21.59
N VAL A 235 -2.41 5.67 -21.10
CA VAL A 235 -1.12 5.05 -21.47
C VAL A 235 -1.01 3.61 -20.95
N LYS A 236 -1.41 3.38 -19.71
CA LYS A 236 -1.33 2.03 -19.09
C LYS A 236 -2.31 1.06 -19.74
N PHE A 237 -3.52 1.50 -20.08
CA PHE A 237 -4.52 0.63 -20.70
C PHE A 237 -4.04 0.03 -22.02
N GLU A 238 -3.28 0.79 -22.82
CA GLU A 238 -2.69 0.30 -24.06
C GLU A 238 -1.50 -0.65 -23.82
N SER A 239 -0.73 -0.40 -22.76
CA SER A 239 0.54 -1.11 -22.52
C SER A 239 0.43 -2.36 -21.64
N VAL A 240 -0.61 -2.49 -20.81
CA VAL A 240 -0.74 -3.62 -19.88
C VAL A 240 -1.40 -4.83 -20.49
N TYR A 241 -0.82 -6.00 -20.19
CA TYR A 241 -1.38 -7.29 -20.52
C TYR A 241 -2.24 -7.80 -19.34
N GLY A 242 -3.53 -7.92 -19.58
CA GLY A 242 -4.46 -8.52 -18.64
C GLY A 242 -5.73 -7.69 -18.42
N GLU A 243 -6.87 -8.33 -18.64
CA GLU A 243 -8.19 -7.69 -18.55
C GLU A 243 -8.50 -7.16 -17.14
N GLU A 244 -8.01 -7.86 -16.13
CA GLU A 244 -8.25 -7.51 -14.74
C GLU A 244 -7.68 -6.13 -14.39
N ILE A 245 -6.43 -5.83 -14.81
CA ILE A 245 -5.84 -4.50 -14.61
C ILE A 245 -6.59 -3.45 -15.42
N LYS A 246 -6.94 -3.77 -16.65
CA LYS A 246 -7.74 -2.89 -17.52
C LYS A 246 -9.08 -2.55 -16.87
N TYR A 247 -9.72 -3.52 -16.25
CA TYR A 247 -10.96 -3.31 -15.50
C TYR A 247 -10.77 -2.31 -14.34
N PHE A 248 -9.75 -2.48 -13.51
CA PHE A 248 -9.46 -1.54 -12.42
C PHE A 248 -9.06 -0.14 -12.90
N LEU A 249 -8.34 -0.04 -14.02
CA LEU A 249 -8.05 1.25 -14.64
C LEU A 249 -9.32 1.98 -15.10
N LEU A 250 -10.27 1.25 -15.71
CA LEU A 250 -11.55 1.82 -16.10
C LEU A 250 -12.44 2.17 -14.91
N MET A 251 -12.42 1.39 -13.83
CA MET A 251 -13.09 1.76 -12.58
C MET A 251 -12.54 3.09 -12.04
N LEU A 252 -11.23 3.27 -12.05
CA LEU A 252 -10.60 4.52 -11.64
C LEU A 252 -11.01 5.68 -12.57
N LEU A 253 -11.05 5.44 -13.89
CA LEU A 253 -11.52 6.43 -14.85
C LEU A 253 -12.99 6.79 -14.60
N GLN A 254 -13.85 5.79 -14.38
CA GLN A 254 -15.26 6.01 -14.04
C GLN A 254 -15.40 6.91 -12.81
N THR A 255 -14.61 6.65 -11.78
CA THR A 255 -14.62 7.46 -10.57
C THR A 255 -14.17 8.90 -10.86
N VAL A 256 -13.09 9.09 -11.61
CA VAL A 256 -12.59 10.41 -12.00
C VAL A 256 -13.63 11.21 -12.79
N VAL A 257 -14.26 10.60 -13.79
CA VAL A 257 -15.29 11.28 -14.60
C VAL A 257 -16.62 11.46 -13.86
N SER A 258 -16.79 10.82 -12.70
CA SER A 258 -17.94 11.08 -11.81
C SER A 258 -17.74 12.33 -10.95
N LEU A 259 -16.51 12.83 -10.80
CA LEU A 259 -16.21 14.00 -9.99
C LEU A 259 -16.65 15.30 -10.69
N LYS A 260 -17.37 16.16 -9.97
CA LYS A 260 -17.79 17.46 -10.51
C LYS A 260 -16.62 18.36 -10.93
N ASP A 261 -15.48 18.22 -10.27
CA ASP A 261 -14.28 19.01 -10.55
C ASP A 261 -13.66 18.67 -11.91
N TYR A 262 -13.78 17.44 -12.39
CA TYR A 262 -13.38 17.06 -13.74
C TYR A 262 -14.06 17.92 -14.81
N TYR A 263 -15.34 18.24 -14.63
CA TYR A 263 -16.11 19.02 -15.62
C TYR A 263 -15.79 20.52 -15.62
N LYS A 264 -14.93 21.01 -14.74
CA LYS A 264 -14.45 22.40 -14.79
C LYS A 264 -13.54 22.62 -15.98
N GLU A 265 -12.60 21.70 -16.18
CA GLU A 265 -11.58 21.79 -17.25
C GLU A 265 -11.82 20.84 -18.42
N GLN A 266 -12.55 19.73 -18.20
CA GLN A 266 -12.91 18.73 -19.23
C GLN A 266 -11.68 18.16 -19.96
N TYR A 267 -10.61 17.90 -19.20
CA TYR A 267 -9.34 17.45 -19.75
C TYR A 267 -9.51 16.17 -20.59
N LYS A 268 -9.02 16.20 -21.82
CA LYS A 268 -9.08 15.08 -22.77
C LYS A 268 -10.46 14.45 -22.96
N MET A 269 -11.55 15.17 -22.70
CA MET A 269 -12.90 14.63 -22.75
C MET A 269 -13.20 13.92 -24.09
N ASN A 270 -12.88 14.54 -25.22
CA ASN A 270 -13.10 13.93 -26.54
C ASN A 270 -12.29 12.64 -26.70
N VAL A 271 -11.03 12.61 -26.22
CA VAL A 271 -10.17 11.41 -26.28
C VAL A 271 -10.78 10.28 -25.46
N ILE A 272 -11.30 10.59 -24.27
CA ILE A 272 -11.97 9.59 -23.42
C ILE A 272 -13.25 9.09 -24.10
N THR A 273 -14.04 9.99 -24.68
CA THR A 273 -15.28 9.61 -25.39
C THR A 273 -14.95 8.67 -26.55
N ASP A 274 -14.04 9.05 -27.44
CA ASP A 274 -13.64 8.24 -28.59
C ASP A 274 -13.08 6.87 -28.16
N PHE A 275 -12.30 6.85 -27.07
CA PHE A 275 -11.75 5.62 -26.51
C PHE A 275 -12.86 4.72 -25.95
N MET A 276 -13.84 5.25 -25.22
CA MET A 276 -14.94 4.46 -24.66
C MET A 276 -15.89 3.94 -25.74
N GLU A 277 -16.16 4.73 -26.79
CA GLU A 277 -16.95 4.27 -27.94
C GLU A 277 -16.23 3.12 -28.66
N SER A 278 -14.93 3.26 -28.92
CA SER A 278 -14.14 2.19 -29.51
C SER A 278 -14.14 0.91 -28.64
N LEU A 279 -14.05 1.07 -27.31
CA LEU A 279 -14.05 -0.07 -26.38
C LEU A 279 -15.40 -0.79 -26.37
N LYS A 280 -16.49 -0.05 -26.39
CA LYS A 280 -17.87 -0.56 -26.41
C LYS A 280 -18.13 -1.45 -27.63
N GLU A 281 -17.57 -1.08 -28.79
CA GLU A 281 -17.74 -1.77 -30.06
C GLU A 281 -16.73 -2.93 -30.29
N ASN A 282 -15.69 -3.02 -29.45
CA ASN A 282 -14.63 -3.99 -29.64
C ASN A 282 -15.02 -5.39 -29.13
N GLU A 283 -15.34 -6.29 -30.07
CA GLU A 283 -15.72 -7.68 -29.77
C GLU A 283 -14.58 -8.52 -29.16
N GLU A 284 -13.31 -8.10 -29.33
CA GLU A 284 -12.16 -8.78 -28.71
C GLU A 284 -12.04 -8.49 -27.19
N CYS A 285 -12.73 -7.47 -26.68
CA CYS A 285 -12.77 -7.15 -25.27
C CYS A 285 -13.85 -7.95 -24.54
N SER A 286 -13.60 -8.27 -23.26
CA SER A 286 -14.62 -8.91 -22.43
C SER A 286 -15.88 -8.05 -22.30
N GLU A 287 -16.99 -8.72 -22.06
CA GLU A 287 -18.28 -8.05 -21.84
C GLU A 287 -18.20 -7.09 -20.65
N GLY A 288 -17.47 -7.45 -19.58
CA GLY A 288 -17.27 -6.60 -18.41
C GLY A 288 -16.59 -5.27 -18.76
N LEU A 289 -15.54 -5.27 -19.60
CA LEU A 289 -14.88 -4.05 -20.05
C LEU A 289 -15.80 -3.20 -20.93
N ARG A 290 -16.53 -3.83 -21.84
CA ARG A 290 -17.49 -3.12 -22.73
C ARG A 290 -18.62 -2.47 -21.94
N LYS A 291 -19.18 -3.19 -20.96
CA LYS A 291 -20.22 -2.68 -20.06
C LYS A 291 -19.71 -1.48 -19.25
N LEU A 292 -18.49 -1.56 -18.73
CA LEU A 292 -17.86 -0.47 -17.99
C LEU A 292 -17.60 0.75 -18.87
N GLY A 293 -17.16 0.56 -20.12
CA GLY A 293 -17.05 1.64 -21.12
C GLY A 293 -18.39 2.33 -21.40
N LYS A 294 -19.47 1.55 -21.58
CA LYS A 294 -20.85 2.09 -21.73
C LYS A 294 -21.25 2.93 -20.52
N ASN A 295 -20.99 2.43 -19.29
CA ASN A 295 -21.32 3.14 -18.05
C ASN A 295 -20.57 4.48 -17.94
N ILE A 296 -19.29 4.52 -18.32
CA ILE A 296 -18.47 5.74 -18.31
C ILE A 296 -19.10 6.79 -19.25
N LEU A 297 -19.50 6.40 -20.46
CA LEU A 297 -20.18 7.30 -21.43
C LEU A 297 -21.49 7.84 -20.86
N VAL A 298 -22.32 6.99 -20.24
CA VAL A 298 -23.57 7.40 -19.60
C VAL A 298 -23.31 8.44 -18.51
N ILE A 299 -22.35 8.21 -17.63
CA ILE A 299 -21.97 9.15 -16.57
C ILE A 299 -21.51 10.49 -17.16
N MET A 300 -20.65 10.46 -18.19
CA MET A 300 -20.14 11.66 -18.85
C MET A 300 -21.29 12.45 -19.46
N THR A 301 -22.18 11.80 -20.20
CA THR A 301 -23.35 12.43 -20.82
C THR A 301 -24.26 13.06 -19.78
N LYS A 302 -24.60 12.34 -18.73
CA LYS A 302 -25.43 12.83 -17.61
C LYS A 302 -24.84 14.08 -16.97
N ASN A 303 -23.56 14.04 -16.60
CA ASN A 303 -22.90 15.17 -15.93
C ASN A 303 -22.75 16.41 -16.84
N LEU A 304 -22.56 16.19 -18.16
CA LEU A 304 -22.57 17.29 -19.14
C LEU A 304 -23.94 17.94 -19.26
N ARG A 305 -25.01 17.15 -19.28
CA ARG A 305 -26.40 17.66 -19.33
C ARG A 305 -26.74 18.43 -18.05
N GLU A 306 -26.37 17.92 -16.86
CA GLU A 306 -26.53 18.63 -15.60
C GLU A 306 -25.81 19.99 -15.62
N LYS A 307 -24.56 20.01 -16.10
CA LYS A 307 -23.78 21.26 -16.25
C LYS A 307 -24.44 22.25 -17.22
N ALA A 308 -25.06 21.75 -18.29
CA ALA A 308 -25.78 22.55 -19.27
C ALA A 308 -27.21 22.98 -18.80
N GLY A 309 -27.67 22.52 -17.64
CA GLY A 309 -29.01 22.78 -17.13
C GLY A 309 -30.10 22.08 -17.94
N LEU A 310 -29.77 21.01 -18.65
CA LEU A 310 -30.71 20.21 -19.43
C LEU A 310 -31.34 19.12 -18.54
N PRO A 311 -32.62 18.73 -18.82
CA PRO A 311 -33.26 17.63 -18.09
C PRO A 311 -32.48 16.29 -18.33
N PRO A 312 -32.56 15.36 -17.37
CA PRO A 312 -32.02 14.01 -17.58
C PRO A 312 -32.65 13.39 -18.84
N GLU A 313 -31.90 12.54 -19.54
CA GLU A 313 -32.48 11.67 -20.57
C GLU A 313 -33.48 10.74 -19.91
N GLU A 314 -34.66 10.56 -20.52
CA GLU A 314 -35.51 9.44 -20.15
C GLU A 314 -34.72 8.17 -20.51
N GLU A 315 -34.39 7.34 -19.51
CA GLU A 315 -33.78 6.04 -19.71
C GLU A 315 -34.81 5.23 -20.49
N ASP A 316 -34.55 4.98 -21.79
CA ASP A 316 -35.26 3.92 -22.51
C ASP A 316 -34.93 2.62 -21.77
N GLU A 317 -35.86 2.16 -20.94
CA GLU A 317 -35.83 0.85 -20.33
C GLU A 317 -35.80 -0.17 -21.48
N GLU A 318 -34.60 -0.56 -21.93
CA GLU A 318 -34.44 -1.77 -22.75
C GLU A 318 -34.90 -2.90 -21.82
N GLU A 319 -36.19 -3.30 -21.94
CA GLU A 319 -36.72 -4.52 -21.38
C GLU A 319 -35.78 -5.66 -21.82
N GLU A 320 -34.95 -6.17 -20.91
CA GLU A 320 -34.32 -7.46 -21.06
C GLU A 320 -35.49 -8.47 -21.11
N GLU A 321 -35.95 -8.83 -22.32
CA GLU A 321 -36.79 -10.01 -22.54
C GLU A 321 -35.96 -11.20 -22.05
N GLU A 322 -36.20 -11.63 -20.80
CA GLU A 322 -35.85 -12.96 -20.32
C GLU A 322 -36.58 -13.94 -21.24
N GLU A 323 -35.89 -14.49 -22.24
CA GLU A 323 -36.32 -15.68 -22.95
C GLU A 323 -36.42 -16.82 -21.93
N ASP A 324 -37.61 -16.97 -21.37
CA ASP A 324 -38.06 -18.13 -20.60
C ASP A 324 -38.09 -19.35 -21.56
N GLU A 325 -36.94 -20.02 -21.75
CA GLU A 325 -36.88 -21.31 -22.42
C GLU A 325 -37.61 -22.34 -21.53
N GLY A 326 -38.90 -22.40 -21.79
CA GLY A 326 -39.75 -23.41 -21.22
C GLY A 326 -39.21 -24.80 -21.50
N GLU A 327 -38.83 -25.54 -20.46
CA GLU A 327 -38.64 -26.97 -20.47
C GLU A 327 -39.94 -27.64 -20.90
N GLY A 328 -39.99 -28.02 -22.18
CA GLY A 328 -40.99 -28.96 -22.71
C GLY A 328 -40.69 -30.37 -22.21
N ASN A 329 -41.55 -30.88 -21.32
CA ASN A 329 -41.69 -32.29 -21.03
C ASN A 329 -41.96 -33.12 -22.30
N GLU A 330 -41.16 -34.15 -22.54
CA GLU A 330 -41.69 -35.49 -22.92
C GLU A 330 -40.69 -36.60 -22.55
#